data_a20bd374b9545859880f3654a453162d
#
_entry.id   a20bd374b9545859880f3654a453162d
#
_cell.length_a   1.000
_cell.length_b   1.000
_cell.length_c   1.000
_cell.angle_alpha   90.00
_cell.angle_beta   90.00
_cell.angle_gamma   90.00
#
_symmetry.space_group_name_H-M   'P 1'
#
loop_
_entity.id
_entity.type
_entity.pdbx_description
1 polymer ?
#
loop_
_entity_poly.entity_id
_entity_poly.type
_entity_poly.pdbx_seq_one_letter_code
_entity_poly.pdbx_strand_id
1 'polypeptide(L)'
;MTDQIGFFDAIYTQRAIRHLKPDPVPRETIERLIRAGTKAPSGGNSQGWKFIVITDPETKSAIAEYYLQAWEMAYGNQNPSPPNIQSHVRSSADYLARNMADMPVLLMACIHHDGSPSTI
;
A
#
# COMPACT_ATOMS: atom_id res chain seq x y z
N MET A 1 23.49 7.25 12.34
CA MET A 1 22.53 7.69 13.36
C MET A 1 21.18 7.06 13.04
N THR A 2 20.70 6.20 13.88
CA THR A 2 19.32 5.74 13.80
C THR A 2 18.48 6.84 14.44
N ASP A 3 17.87 7.70 13.62
CA ASP A 3 16.84 8.61 14.09
C ASP A 3 15.67 7.76 14.61
N GLN A 4 15.70 7.49 15.91
CA GLN A 4 14.59 6.81 16.57
C GLN A 4 13.47 7.83 16.75
N ILE A 5 12.51 7.78 15.83
CA ILE A 5 11.25 8.53 15.99
C ILE A 5 10.53 7.98 17.21
N GLY A 6 10.06 8.85 18.08
CA GLY A 6 9.24 8.47 19.23
C GLY A 6 7.94 7.78 18.78
N PHE A 7 7.43 6.86 19.58
CA PHE A 7 6.22 6.11 19.25
C PHE A 7 5.02 7.01 18.92
N PHE A 8 4.76 8.01 19.74
CA PHE A 8 3.66 8.95 19.50
C PHE A 8 3.93 9.87 18.32
N ASP A 9 5.18 10.28 18.11
CA ASP A 9 5.56 11.07 16.94
C ASP A 9 5.29 10.31 15.64
N ALA A 10 5.64 9.02 15.60
CA ALA A 10 5.35 8.16 14.46
C ALA A 10 3.84 8.06 14.19
N ILE A 11 3.02 7.87 15.23
CA ILE A 11 1.56 7.79 15.10
C ILE A 11 0.97 9.12 14.62
N TYR A 12 1.37 10.24 15.21
CA TYR A 12 0.78 11.54 14.89
C TYR A 12 1.26 12.13 13.57
N THR A 13 2.40 11.70 13.06
CA THR A 13 2.97 12.21 11.82
C THR A 13 2.78 11.29 10.62
N GLN A 14 2.26 10.07 10.82
CA GLN A 14 2.03 9.15 9.71
C GLN A 14 1.03 9.73 8.70
N ARG A 15 1.28 9.50 7.42
CA ARG A 15 0.36 9.82 6.33
C ARG A 15 0.59 8.91 5.13
N ALA A 16 -0.38 8.86 4.24
CA ALA A 16 -0.24 8.16 2.98
C ALA A 16 0.79 8.90 2.09
N ILE A 17 1.95 8.30 1.88
CA ILE A 17 3.00 8.80 1.00
C ILE A 17 2.84 8.13 -0.36
N ARG A 18 2.75 8.93 -1.42
CA ARG A 18 2.46 8.44 -2.77
C ARG A 18 3.50 8.85 -3.82
N HIS A 19 4.35 9.81 -3.49
CA HIS A 19 5.53 10.17 -4.28
C HIS A 19 6.74 9.44 -3.70
N LEU A 20 6.97 8.23 -4.19
CA LEU A 20 8.02 7.34 -3.71
C LEU A 20 9.25 7.45 -4.61
N LYS A 21 10.42 7.23 -4.04
CA LYS A 21 11.67 7.12 -4.78
C LYS A 21 11.73 5.76 -5.49
N PRO A 22 12.34 5.68 -6.68
CA PRO A 22 12.49 4.43 -7.41
C PRO A 22 13.63 3.54 -6.91
N ASP A 23 14.37 4.00 -5.87
CA ASP A 23 15.53 3.29 -5.34
C ASP A 23 15.14 1.88 -4.85
N PRO A 24 15.93 0.85 -5.14
CA PRO A 24 15.66 -0.50 -4.66
C PRO A 24 15.58 -0.56 -3.13
N VAL A 25 14.60 -1.29 -2.63
CA VAL A 25 14.43 -1.52 -1.18
C VAL A 25 15.20 -2.78 -0.79
N PRO A 26 16.16 -2.70 0.16
CA PRO A 26 16.90 -3.87 0.62
C PRO A 26 15.97 -4.95 1.18
N ARG A 27 16.27 -6.21 0.88
CA ARG A 27 15.47 -7.36 1.34
C ARG A 27 15.27 -7.37 2.86
N GLU A 28 16.30 -7.08 3.62
CA GLU A 28 16.23 -7.00 5.08
C GLU A 28 15.24 -5.94 5.59
N THR A 29 15.11 -4.82 4.85
CA THR A 29 14.12 -3.78 5.16
C THR A 29 12.71 -4.31 4.93
N ILE A 30 12.47 -5.01 3.83
CA ILE A 30 11.18 -5.63 3.52
C ILE A 30 10.83 -6.67 4.61
N GLU A 31 11.78 -7.52 4.98
CA GLU A 31 11.58 -8.52 6.04
C GLU A 31 11.27 -7.88 7.40
N ARG A 32 11.93 -6.76 7.75
CA ARG A 32 11.62 -6.00 8.97
C ARG A 32 10.19 -5.44 8.95
N LEU A 33 9.74 -4.89 7.82
CA LEU A 33 8.39 -4.36 7.66
C LEU A 33 7.35 -5.47 7.80
N ILE A 34 7.55 -6.61 7.14
CA ILE A 34 6.67 -7.78 7.27
C ILE A 34 6.63 -8.27 8.71
N ARG A 35 7.78 -8.40 9.37
CA ARG A 35 7.86 -8.81 10.77
C ARG A 35 7.11 -7.84 11.69
N ALA A 36 7.20 -6.54 11.45
CA ALA A 36 6.42 -5.55 12.18
C ALA A 36 4.92 -5.75 11.95
N GLY A 37 4.49 -5.95 10.70
CA GLY A 37 3.10 -6.23 10.35
C GLY A 37 2.53 -7.47 11.02
N THR A 38 3.34 -8.54 11.19
CA THR A 38 2.91 -9.76 11.89
C THR A 38 2.75 -9.60 13.42
N LYS A 39 3.03 -8.41 13.95
CA LYS A 39 2.77 -8.10 15.38
C LYS A 39 1.38 -7.53 15.61
N ALA A 40 0.62 -7.28 14.57
CA ALA A 40 -0.78 -6.90 14.71
C ALA A 40 -1.59 -8.04 15.35
N PRO A 41 -2.64 -7.76 16.12
CA PRO A 41 -3.54 -8.78 16.61
C PRO A 41 -4.30 -9.45 15.46
N SER A 42 -4.65 -10.73 15.64
CA SER A 42 -5.50 -11.48 14.70
C SER A 42 -6.62 -12.20 15.44
N GLY A 43 -7.77 -12.35 14.78
CA GLY A 43 -8.92 -13.04 15.36
C GLY A 43 -8.57 -14.45 15.83
N GLY A 44 -8.81 -14.76 17.12
CA GLY A 44 -8.43 -16.02 17.71
C GLY A 44 -6.94 -16.36 17.65
N ASN A 45 -6.08 -15.36 17.43
CA ASN A 45 -4.64 -15.53 17.17
C ASN A 45 -4.35 -16.51 16.01
N SER A 46 -5.21 -16.50 15.01
CA SER A 46 -5.12 -17.42 13.86
C SER A 46 -3.91 -17.15 12.96
N GLN A 47 -3.42 -15.90 12.96
CA GLN A 47 -2.24 -15.46 12.20
C GLN A 47 -2.29 -15.85 10.71
N GLY A 48 -3.49 -15.76 10.12
CA GLY A 48 -3.78 -16.22 8.76
C GLY A 48 -3.26 -15.31 7.64
N TRP A 49 -2.44 -14.32 7.94
CA TRP A 49 -1.84 -13.43 6.95
C TRP A 49 -0.78 -14.14 6.10
N LYS A 50 -0.69 -13.70 4.86
CA LYS A 50 0.40 -14.01 3.95
C LYS A 50 0.85 -12.73 3.27
N PHE A 51 2.12 -12.64 2.95
CA PHE A 51 2.68 -11.48 2.27
C PHE A 51 3.33 -11.93 0.96
N ILE A 52 2.98 -11.26 -0.12
CA ILE A 52 3.60 -11.47 -1.44
C ILE A 52 4.42 -10.23 -1.74
N VAL A 53 5.71 -10.41 -1.94
CA VAL A 53 6.67 -9.36 -2.31
C VAL A 53 6.92 -9.44 -3.81
N ILE A 54 6.66 -8.36 -4.53
CA ILE A 54 6.75 -8.29 -5.98
C ILE A 54 7.80 -7.25 -6.34
N THR A 55 8.91 -7.70 -6.90
CA THR A 55 10.01 -6.87 -7.41
C THR A 55 10.19 -7.01 -8.91
N ASP A 56 9.62 -8.04 -9.51
CA ASP A 56 9.68 -8.30 -10.95
C ASP A 56 8.98 -7.18 -11.74
N PRO A 57 9.68 -6.52 -12.71
CA PRO A 57 9.11 -5.39 -13.44
C PRO A 57 7.88 -5.74 -14.28
N GLU A 58 7.85 -6.92 -14.92
CA GLU A 58 6.73 -7.33 -15.76
C GLU A 58 5.47 -7.55 -14.92
N THR A 59 5.61 -8.25 -13.80
CA THR A 59 4.52 -8.47 -12.84
C THR A 59 4.01 -7.15 -12.25
N LYS A 60 4.91 -6.22 -11.90
CA LYS A 60 4.52 -4.90 -11.40
C LYS A 60 3.75 -4.11 -12.45
N SER A 61 4.20 -4.13 -13.71
CA SER A 61 3.53 -3.44 -14.80
C SER A 61 2.12 -4.00 -15.03
N ALA A 62 1.95 -5.31 -15.03
CA ALA A 62 0.65 -5.94 -15.18
C ALA A 62 -0.32 -5.55 -14.05
N ILE A 63 0.15 -5.54 -12.80
CA ILE A 63 -0.66 -5.11 -11.65
C ILE A 63 -1.00 -3.62 -11.77
N ALA A 64 -0.04 -2.78 -12.16
CA ALA A 64 -0.24 -1.34 -12.32
C ALA A 64 -1.30 -1.02 -13.38
N GLU A 65 -1.34 -1.78 -14.47
CA GLU A 65 -2.36 -1.63 -15.50
C GLU A 65 -3.77 -1.88 -14.94
N TYR A 66 -3.98 -2.98 -14.23
CA TYR A 66 -5.28 -3.26 -13.59
C TYR A 66 -5.65 -2.21 -12.53
N TYR A 67 -4.67 -1.76 -11.76
CA TYR A 67 -4.91 -0.72 -10.76
C TYR A 67 -5.33 0.60 -11.41
N LEU A 68 -4.66 1.00 -12.50
CA LEU A 68 -4.99 2.21 -13.25
C LEU A 68 -6.39 2.11 -13.87
N GLN A 69 -6.76 0.98 -14.45
CA GLN A 69 -8.10 0.77 -14.99
C GLN A 69 -9.16 0.93 -13.89
N ALA A 70 -8.96 0.31 -12.74
CA ALA A 70 -9.87 0.45 -11.60
C ALA A 70 -9.95 1.90 -11.10
N TRP A 71 -8.82 2.59 -11.04
CA TRP A 71 -8.75 4.01 -10.67
C TRP A 71 -9.55 4.89 -11.64
N GLU A 72 -9.34 4.71 -12.94
CA GLU A 72 -10.05 5.45 -13.99
C GLU A 72 -11.57 5.20 -13.93
N MET A 73 -11.98 3.96 -13.73
CA MET A 73 -13.41 3.63 -13.57
C MET A 73 -14.03 4.29 -12.34
N ALA A 74 -13.31 4.33 -11.23
CA ALA A 74 -13.84 4.88 -9.98
C ALA A 74 -13.80 6.42 -9.94
N TYR A 75 -12.78 7.02 -10.53
CA TYR A 75 -12.46 8.44 -10.32
C TYR A 75 -12.17 9.23 -11.61
N GLY A 76 -11.92 8.58 -12.74
CA GLY A 76 -11.46 9.23 -13.99
C GLY A 76 -12.38 10.35 -14.49
N ASN A 77 -13.69 10.18 -14.33
CA ASN A 77 -14.71 11.15 -14.78
C ASN A 77 -15.14 12.15 -13.69
N GLN A 78 -14.54 12.10 -12.51
CA GLN A 78 -14.88 12.98 -11.39
C GLN A 78 -14.05 14.28 -11.41
N ASN A 79 -14.46 15.23 -12.25
CA ASN A 79 -13.88 16.57 -12.26
C ASN A 79 -15.03 17.60 -12.20
N PRO A 80 -15.14 18.44 -11.18
CA PRO A 80 -14.23 18.56 -10.03
C PRO A 80 -14.27 17.36 -9.06
N SER A 81 -13.21 17.24 -8.24
CA SER A 81 -13.19 16.22 -7.17
C SER A 81 -14.39 16.36 -6.24
N PRO A 82 -14.93 15.26 -5.69
CA PRO A 82 -15.96 15.33 -4.68
C PRO A 82 -15.59 16.31 -3.55
N PRO A 83 -16.54 17.07 -3.01
CA PRO A 83 -16.25 18.13 -2.04
C PRO A 83 -15.64 17.63 -0.74
N ASN A 84 -15.74 16.34 -0.46
CA ASN A 84 -15.14 15.67 0.69
C ASN A 84 -13.68 15.21 0.46
N ILE A 85 -13.16 15.35 -0.76
CA ILE A 85 -11.77 14.99 -1.10
C ILE A 85 -10.99 16.25 -1.43
N GLN A 86 -9.97 16.52 -0.64
CA GLN A 86 -9.08 17.66 -0.89
C GLN A 86 -8.32 17.44 -2.21
N SER A 87 -8.22 18.47 -3.03
CA SER A 87 -7.63 18.40 -4.38
C SER A 87 -6.20 17.85 -4.40
N HIS A 88 -5.37 18.22 -3.42
CA HIS A 88 -4.00 17.72 -3.34
C HIS A 88 -3.93 16.22 -2.97
N VAL A 89 -4.90 15.72 -2.17
CA VAL A 89 -5.00 14.28 -1.85
C VAL A 89 -5.34 13.49 -3.11
N ARG A 90 -6.29 14.00 -3.90
CA ARG A 90 -6.67 13.40 -5.17
C ARG A 90 -5.51 13.40 -6.15
N SER A 91 -4.84 14.54 -6.32
CA SER A 91 -3.69 14.66 -7.21
C SER A 91 -2.57 13.68 -6.87
N SER A 92 -2.26 13.52 -5.58
CA SER A 92 -1.25 12.56 -5.14
C SER A 92 -1.66 11.10 -5.36
N ALA A 93 -2.94 10.79 -5.23
CA ALA A 93 -3.48 9.46 -5.48
C ALA A 93 -3.48 9.12 -6.99
N ASP A 94 -3.84 10.08 -7.84
CA ASP A 94 -3.76 9.94 -9.29
C ASP A 94 -2.31 9.74 -9.76
N TYR A 95 -1.37 10.49 -9.16
CA TYR A 95 0.06 10.29 -9.42
C TYR A 95 0.49 8.84 -9.14
N LEU A 96 0.14 8.29 -7.97
CA LEU A 96 0.50 6.91 -7.64
C LEU A 96 -0.13 5.92 -8.61
N ALA A 97 -1.40 6.10 -8.97
CA ALA A 97 -2.09 5.21 -9.90
C ALA A 97 -1.38 5.15 -11.26
N ARG A 98 -0.90 6.28 -11.76
CA ARG A 98 -0.21 6.38 -13.06
C ARG A 98 1.24 5.93 -13.03
N ASN A 99 1.87 5.92 -11.86
CA ASN A 99 3.30 5.61 -11.71
C ASN A 99 3.54 4.34 -10.86
N MET A 100 2.53 3.51 -10.64
CA MET A 100 2.66 2.33 -9.77
C MET A 100 3.70 1.33 -10.28
N ALA A 101 3.86 1.19 -11.60
CA ALA A 101 4.86 0.31 -12.20
C ALA A 101 6.30 0.68 -11.82
N ASP A 102 6.56 1.97 -11.57
CA ASP A 102 7.89 2.50 -11.24
C ASP A 102 8.25 2.31 -9.76
N MET A 103 7.30 1.88 -8.94
CA MET A 103 7.58 1.64 -7.52
C MET A 103 8.60 0.50 -7.36
N PRO A 104 9.58 0.64 -6.43
CA PRO A 104 10.66 -0.35 -6.30
C PRO A 104 10.15 -1.73 -5.90
N VAL A 105 9.08 -1.79 -5.11
CA VAL A 105 8.47 -3.02 -4.63
C VAL A 105 6.98 -2.83 -4.40
N LEU A 106 6.19 -3.83 -4.73
CA LEU A 106 4.80 -3.93 -4.31
C LEU A 106 4.70 -5.04 -3.24
N LEU A 107 4.01 -4.74 -2.16
CA LEU A 107 3.76 -5.68 -1.06
C LEU A 107 2.27 -5.92 -0.95
N MET A 108 1.83 -7.14 -1.24
CA MET A 108 0.44 -7.54 -1.07
C MET A 108 0.28 -8.25 0.28
N ALA A 109 -0.52 -7.64 1.16
CA ALA A 109 -0.92 -8.27 2.41
C ALA A 109 -2.21 -9.06 2.17
N CYS A 110 -2.14 -10.36 2.32
CA CYS A 110 -3.24 -11.29 2.10
C CYS A 110 -3.65 -11.95 3.41
N ILE A 111 -4.91 -12.33 3.50
CA ILE A 111 -5.42 -13.15 4.61
C ILE A 111 -5.97 -14.47 4.05
N HIS A 112 -5.67 -15.56 4.73
CA HIS A 112 -6.32 -16.82 4.40
C HIS A 112 -7.80 -16.75 4.81
N HIS A 113 -8.68 -17.09 3.87
CA HIS A 113 -10.12 -17.11 4.08
C HIS A 113 -10.64 -18.53 3.79
N ASP A 114 -11.39 -19.09 4.72
CA ASP A 114 -11.96 -20.43 4.64
C ASP A 114 -13.27 -20.51 3.86
N GLY A 115 -13.72 -19.38 3.26
CA GLY A 115 -14.98 -19.27 2.54
C GLY A 115 -16.18 -18.89 3.42
N SER A 116 -16.00 -18.77 4.73
CA SER A 116 -17.08 -18.31 5.61
C SER A 116 -17.39 -16.82 5.37
N PRO A 117 -18.66 -16.37 5.53
CA PRO A 117 -18.99 -14.96 5.39
C PRO A 117 -18.18 -14.10 6.36
N SER A 118 -17.51 -13.07 5.85
CA SER A 118 -16.84 -12.09 6.71
C SER A 118 -17.89 -11.36 7.52
N THR A 119 -17.92 -11.58 8.81
CA THR A 119 -18.61 -10.67 9.74
C THR A 119 -17.70 -9.47 9.96
N ILE A 120 -17.92 -8.40 9.20
CA ILE A 120 -17.38 -7.07 9.47
C ILE A 120 -18.41 -6.31 10.27
#